data_26e016ecf06aef1c1fa5581f103049c3
#
_entry.id   26e016ecf06aef1c1fa5581f103049c3
#
_cell.length_a   1.000
_cell.length_b   1.000
_cell.length_c   1.000
_cell.angle_alpha   90.00
_cell.angle_beta   90.00
_cell.angle_gamma   90.00
#
_symmetry.space_group_name_H-M   'P 1'
#
loop_
_entity.id
_entity.type
_entity.pdbx_description
1 polymer ?
#
loop_
_entity_poly.entity_id
_entity_poly.type
_entity_poly.pdbx_seq_one_letter_code
_entity_poly.pdbx_strand_id
1 'polypeptide(L)'
;VPIYGLAPHHTASEAVDLFTGTTRVAQEFKRRGLSVLANDVATYSEVMADCYIRTDASAIDLGELRATLAELNQLPGKPGYFTRTFCEESRYFQPKNGARVDAIRDVIDESYADSWMRPILLTSLMLAADRVDSTTGVQMAYLKGWAARAHNDLELRLPDLLPGGGSSSRRDALELARELPRTQLMYLDPPYNQHRYFTNYHIWETLMRWDAPEAYGLACKRIDSRDASTKSLYNMKREMPAEMRRLLHSIKADLAVVSYNNESWI
;
A
#
# COMPACT_ATOMS: atom_id res chain seq x y z
N VAL A 1 -6.73 2.97 -17.41
CA VAL A 1 -7.90 3.15 -18.32
C VAL A 1 -8.43 4.54 -18.03
N PRO A 2 -8.53 5.44 -19.00
CA PRO A 2 -9.09 6.75 -18.72
C PRO A 2 -10.58 6.58 -18.41
N ILE A 3 -11.00 7.06 -17.23
CA ILE A 3 -12.41 7.19 -16.84
C ILE A 3 -13.05 8.38 -17.63
N TYR A 4 -12.52 8.68 -18.81
CA TYR A 4 -12.99 9.72 -19.72
C TYR A 4 -14.12 9.17 -20.56
N GLY A 5 -15.33 9.42 -20.17
CA GLY A 5 -16.51 9.03 -20.95
C GLY A 5 -17.78 8.83 -20.17
N LEU A 6 -17.72 9.03 -18.87
CA LEU A 6 -18.92 9.09 -18.04
C LEU A 6 -19.58 10.44 -18.26
N ALA A 7 -20.87 10.42 -18.54
CA ALA A 7 -21.68 11.52 -18.98
C ALA A 7 -21.34 12.88 -18.36
N PRO A 8 -21.40 13.99 -19.09
CA PRO A 8 -20.94 15.31 -18.68
C PRO A 8 -21.73 15.98 -17.54
N HIS A 9 -22.58 15.24 -16.84
CA HIS A 9 -23.49 15.77 -15.81
C HIS A 9 -23.27 15.21 -14.39
N HIS A 10 -22.27 14.32 -14.15
CA HIS A 10 -21.94 13.88 -12.80
C HIS A 10 -20.76 14.68 -12.24
N THR A 11 -21.05 15.76 -11.57
CA THR A 11 -20.09 16.47 -10.71
C THR A 11 -20.06 15.79 -9.34
N ALA A 12 -19.37 14.63 -9.26
CA ALA A 12 -19.14 14.01 -7.95
C ALA A 12 -18.20 14.91 -7.14
N SER A 13 -18.51 15.11 -5.86
CA SER A 13 -17.65 15.76 -4.87
C SER A 13 -17.00 14.75 -3.91
N GLU A 14 -17.49 13.53 -3.92
CA GLU A 14 -16.98 12.44 -3.06
C GLU A 14 -16.85 11.12 -3.83
N ALA A 15 -15.87 10.32 -3.43
CA ALA A 15 -15.62 9.00 -3.97
C ALA A 15 -15.18 8.01 -2.90
N VAL A 16 -15.48 6.74 -3.11
CA VAL A 16 -14.96 5.63 -2.32
C VAL A 16 -14.15 4.71 -3.23
N ASP A 17 -12.92 4.39 -2.84
CA ASP A 17 -12.07 3.39 -3.47
C ASP A 17 -11.98 2.19 -2.52
N LEU A 18 -12.73 1.11 -2.80
CA LEU A 18 -12.89 -0.02 -1.88
C LEU A 18 -11.70 -0.98 -1.85
N PHE A 19 -10.85 -0.98 -2.88
CA PHE A 19 -9.67 -1.84 -3.00
C PHE A 19 -8.49 -0.99 -3.47
N THR A 20 -8.09 -0.05 -2.61
CA THR A 20 -7.22 1.06 -3.05
C THR A 20 -5.79 0.64 -3.39
N GLY A 21 -5.31 -0.50 -2.87
CA GLY A 21 -3.97 -1.02 -3.15
C GLY A 21 -2.88 0.04 -2.98
N THR A 22 -2.26 0.44 -4.08
CA THR A 22 -1.25 1.52 -4.10
C THR A 22 -1.85 2.92 -4.20
N THR A 23 -3.14 3.08 -3.99
CA THR A 23 -3.90 4.35 -3.94
C THR A 23 -3.93 5.16 -5.25
N ARG A 24 -3.52 4.61 -6.39
CA ARG A 24 -3.38 5.39 -7.63
C ARG A 24 -4.69 6.00 -8.13
N VAL A 25 -5.79 5.24 -8.05
CA VAL A 25 -7.12 5.74 -8.45
C VAL A 25 -7.62 6.75 -7.44
N ALA A 26 -7.49 6.45 -6.14
CA ALA A 26 -7.85 7.38 -5.07
C ALA A 26 -7.09 8.71 -5.17
N GLN A 27 -5.78 8.69 -5.48
CA GLN A 27 -4.99 9.90 -5.73
C GLN A 27 -5.52 10.69 -6.92
N GLU A 28 -5.92 10.04 -8.01
CA GLU A 28 -6.49 10.73 -9.16
C GLU A 28 -7.85 11.38 -8.84
N PHE A 29 -8.70 10.71 -8.06
CA PHE A 29 -9.93 11.32 -7.56
C PHE A 29 -9.65 12.55 -6.71
N LYS A 30 -8.70 12.46 -5.77
CA LYS A 30 -8.28 13.59 -4.92
C LYS A 30 -7.70 14.73 -5.77
N ARG A 31 -6.86 14.44 -6.77
CA ARG A 31 -6.30 15.45 -7.68
C ARG A 31 -7.38 16.19 -8.46
N ARG A 32 -8.52 15.56 -8.70
CA ARG A 32 -9.71 16.15 -9.31
C ARG A 32 -10.62 16.89 -8.32
N GLY A 33 -10.21 17.02 -7.07
CA GLY A 33 -10.91 17.76 -6.04
C GLY A 33 -12.02 16.98 -5.32
N LEU A 34 -12.07 15.65 -5.46
CA LEU A 34 -13.03 14.83 -4.71
C LEU A 34 -12.50 14.58 -3.29
N SER A 35 -13.40 14.55 -2.32
CA SER A 35 -13.14 13.95 -1.02
C SER A 35 -13.17 12.42 -1.17
N VAL A 36 -12.11 11.72 -0.77
CA VAL A 36 -11.96 10.29 -1.04
C VAL A 36 -11.87 9.50 0.26
N LEU A 37 -12.65 8.43 0.36
CA LEU A 37 -12.42 7.33 1.30
C LEU A 37 -11.66 6.22 0.56
N ALA A 38 -10.42 5.94 0.97
CA ALA A 38 -9.60 4.87 0.42
C ALA A 38 -9.54 3.70 1.41
N ASN A 39 -9.94 2.51 0.96
CA ASN A 39 -10.00 1.32 1.80
C ASN A 39 -9.17 0.18 1.21
N ASP A 40 -8.54 -0.59 2.09
CA ASP A 40 -7.91 -1.88 1.76
C ASP A 40 -7.80 -2.72 3.05
N VAL A 41 -7.50 -4.02 2.92
CA VAL A 41 -7.22 -4.90 4.07
C VAL A 41 -5.73 -4.92 4.43
N ALA A 42 -4.85 -4.50 3.53
CA ALA A 42 -3.40 -4.54 3.71
C ALA A 42 -2.91 -3.32 4.52
N THR A 43 -2.00 -3.57 5.48
CA THR A 43 -1.43 -2.50 6.30
C THR A 43 -0.62 -1.49 5.47
N TYR A 44 0.13 -1.95 4.49
CA TYR A 44 0.89 -1.04 3.62
C TYR A 44 -0.03 -0.13 2.78
N SER A 45 -1.17 -0.63 2.34
CA SER A 45 -2.16 0.15 1.60
C SER A 45 -2.81 1.22 2.48
N GLU A 46 -3.15 0.87 3.74
CA GLU A 46 -3.67 1.84 4.72
C GLU A 46 -2.67 2.97 4.96
N VAL A 47 -1.38 2.64 5.19
CA VAL A 47 -0.33 3.64 5.38
C VAL A 47 -0.17 4.54 4.16
N MET A 48 -0.22 3.98 2.95
CA MET A 48 -0.21 4.77 1.72
C MET A 48 -1.46 5.66 1.59
N ALA A 49 -2.63 5.16 1.97
CA ALA A 49 -3.87 5.93 1.97
C ALA A 49 -3.81 7.08 3.01
N ASP A 50 -3.24 6.83 4.19
CA ASP A 50 -2.97 7.89 5.17
C ASP A 50 -2.04 8.97 4.60
N CYS A 51 -0.96 8.56 3.92
CA CYS A 51 0.00 9.45 3.31
C CYS A 51 -0.61 10.29 2.18
N TYR A 52 -1.25 9.65 1.20
CA TYR A 52 -1.66 10.33 -0.02
C TYR A 52 -3.09 10.87 0.01
N ILE A 53 -3.97 10.22 0.77
CA ILE A 53 -5.40 10.54 0.73
C ILE A 53 -5.81 11.34 1.97
N ARG A 54 -5.48 10.86 3.18
CA ARG A 54 -5.85 11.55 4.41
C ARG A 54 -5.04 12.82 4.64
N THR A 55 -3.75 12.82 4.30
CA THR A 55 -2.91 14.01 4.44
C THR A 55 -3.32 15.10 3.45
N ASP A 56 -3.56 16.31 3.96
CA ASP A 56 -3.75 17.51 3.16
C ASP A 56 -2.42 18.27 3.07
N ALA A 57 -1.82 18.30 1.88
CA ALA A 57 -0.54 18.97 1.65
C ALA A 57 -0.57 20.47 1.91
N SER A 58 -1.75 21.10 1.88
CA SER A 58 -1.91 22.53 2.18
C SER A 58 -1.99 22.85 3.67
N ALA A 59 -2.19 21.83 4.51
CA ALA A 59 -2.38 21.94 5.95
C ALA A 59 -1.17 21.50 6.80
N ILE A 60 -0.08 21.07 6.16
CA ILE A 60 1.12 20.55 6.84
C ILE A 60 2.35 21.41 6.60
N ASP A 61 3.32 21.35 7.53
CA ASP A 61 4.63 22.00 7.36
C ASP A 61 5.56 21.13 6.50
N LEU A 62 5.63 21.46 5.21
CA LEU A 62 6.53 20.79 4.27
C LEU A 62 8.02 21.10 4.54
N GLY A 63 8.34 22.20 5.23
CA GLY A 63 9.71 22.56 5.64
C GLY A 63 10.21 21.61 6.71
N GLU A 64 9.44 21.43 7.77
CA GLU A 64 9.71 20.47 8.85
C GLU A 64 9.83 19.05 8.31
N LEU A 65 8.91 18.61 7.44
CA LEU A 65 8.95 17.30 6.85
C LEU A 65 10.21 17.06 6.00
N ARG A 66 10.66 18.04 5.21
CA ARG A 66 11.90 17.93 4.43
C ARG A 66 13.12 17.87 5.33
N ALA A 67 13.16 18.64 6.41
CA ALA A 67 14.25 18.59 7.39
C ALA A 67 14.32 17.18 8.03
N THR A 68 13.20 16.65 8.47
CA THR A 68 13.10 15.29 9.04
C THR A 68 13.59 14.22 8.04
N LEU A 69 13.16 14.28 6.78
CA LEU A 69 13.64 13.34 5.76
C LEU A 69 15.16 13.46 5.53
N ALA A 70 15.70 14.67 5.57
CA ALA A 70 17.13 14.89 5.46
C ALA A 70 17.91 14.31 6.64
N GLU A 71 17.44 14.47 7.87
CA GLU A 71 18.01 13.88 9.08
C GLU A 71 17.99 12.34 9.02
N LEU A 72 16.86 11.74 8.67
CA LEU A 72 16.74 10.30 8.50
C LEU A 72 17.69 9.76 7.42
N ASN A 73 17.92 10.53 6.36
CA ASN A 73 18.88 10.17 5.33
C ASN A 73 20.34 10.18 5.79
N GLN A 74 20.69 10.84 6.89
CA GLN A 74 22.03 10.86 7.46
C GLN A 74 22.26 9.71 8.47
N LEU A 75 21.23 8.97 8.85
CA LEU A 75 21.37 7.88 9.81
C LEU A 75 22.33 6.81 9.27
N PRO A 76 23.29 6.37 10.08
CA PRO A 76 24.09 5.20 9.74
C PRO A 76 23.20 3.95 9.73
N GLY A 77 23.57 2.96 8.91
CA GLY A 77 22.90 1.67 8.92
C GLY A 77 23.14 0.92 10.25
N LYS A 78 22.08 0.30 10.77
CA LYS A 78 22.13 -0.56 11.97
C LYS A 78 21.41 -1.86 11.63
N PRO A 79 22.14 -2.97 11.34
CA PRO A 79 21.50 -4.23 10.97
C PRO A 79 20.55 -4.76 12.05
N GLY A 80 19.34 -5.15 11.62
CA GLY A 80 18.30 -5.70 12.48
C GLY A 80 17.59 -6.88 11.84
N TYR A 81 16.27 -6.99 12.09
CA TYR A 81 15.45 -8.06 11.53
C TYR A 81 15.37 -7.99 10.01
N PHE A 82 15.13 -6.81 9.44
CA PHE A 82 14.98 -6.62 8.00
C PHE A 82 16.26 -7.02 7.26
N THR A 83 17.42 -6.59 7.76
CA THR A 83 18.72 -6.95 7.18
C THR A 83 18.92 -8.46 7.20
N ARG A 84 18.77 -9.10 8.35
CA ARG A 84 18.97 -10.55 8.48
C ARG A 84 18.04 -11.30 7.52
N THR A 85 16.75 -11.01 7.55
CA THR A 85 15.73 -11.80 6.84
C THR A 85 15.74 -11.52 5.34
N PHE A 86 15.80 -10.24 4.94
CA PHE A 86 15.61 -9.86 3.53
C PHE A 86 16.89 -9.53 2.76
N CYS A 87 18.05 -9.58 3.43
CA CYS A 87 19.33 -9.32 2.78
C CYS A 87 20.33 -10.48 2.93
N GLU A 88 20.31 -11.22 4.05
CA GLU A 88 21.28 -12.28 4.36
C GLU A 88 20.68 -13.67 4.15
N GLU A 89 19.49 -13.94 4.71
CA GLU A 89 18.76 -15.20 4.51
C GLU A 89 18.09 -15.27 3.13
N SER A 90 17.81 -14.13 2.55
CA SER A 90 17.33 -13.95 1.18
C SER A 90 18.11 -12.84 0.48
N ARG A 91 17.74 -12.48 -0.77
CA ARG A 91 18.52 -11.50 -1.58
C ARG A 91 17.63 -10.44 -2.21
N TYR A 92 16.68 -9.95 -1.45
CA TYR A 92 15.81 -8.87 -1.93
C TYR A 92 16.50 -7.53 -1.93
N PHE A 93 17.41 -7.28 -0.96
CA PHE A 93 18.14 -6.03 -0.83
C PHE A 93 19.60 -6.31 -0.52
N GLN A 94 20.48 -5.35 -0.83
CA GLN A 94 21.85 -5.42 -0.34
C GLN A 94 21.90 -5.12 1.17
N PRO A 95 22.80 -5.76 1.94
CA PRO A 95 22.90 -5.55 3.39
C PRO A 95 23.07 -4.09 3.80
N LYS A 96 23.79 -3.29 3.01
CA LYS A 96 23.95 -1.85 3.27
C LYS A 96 22.61 -1.10 3.29
N ASN A 97 21.68 -1.47 2.37
CA ASN A 97 20.37 -0.86 2.27
C ASN A 97 19.42 -1.40 3.34
N GLY A 98 19.49 -2.72 3.62
CA GLY A 98 18.73 -3.32 4.71
C GLY A 98 19.05 -2.71 6.06
N ALA A 99 20.33 -2.52 6.40
CA ALA A 99 20.77 -1.89 7.64
C ALA A 99 20.24 -0.45 7.77
N ARG A 100 20.10 0.27 6.67
CA ARG A 100 19.47 1.59 6.66
C ARG A 100 17.98 1.53 6.86
N VAL A 101 17.29 0.52 6.26
CA VAL A 101 15.86 0.30 6.52
C VAL A 101 15.62 0.05 7.99
N ASP A 102 16.40 -0.85 8.63
CA ASP A 102 16.26 -1.14 10.05
C ASP A 102 16.45 0.13 10.90
N ALA A 103 17.54 0.87 10.68
CA ALA A 103 17.84 2.09 11.46
C ALA A 103 16.77 3.17 11.32
N ILE A 104 16.31 3.45 10.10
CA ILE A 104 15.31 4.47 9.83
C ILE A 104 13.95 4.06 10.40
N ARG A 105 13.61 2.78 10.26
CA ARG A 105 12.32 2.28 10.73
C ARG A 105 12.20 2.31 12.26
N ASP A 106 13.30 1.95 12.96
CA ASP A 106 13.36 2.06 14.41
C ASP A 106 13.14 3.52 14.88
N VAL A 107 13.85 4.49 14.27
CA VAL A 107 13.66 5.92 14.59
C VAL A 107 12.25 6.41 14.30
N ILE A 108 11.60 5.93 13.21
CA ILE A 108 10.21 6.29 12.93
C ILE A 108 9.29 5.78 14.05
N ASP A 109 9.50 4.58 14.55
CA ASP A 109 8.69 4.05 15.67
C ASP A 109 8.98 4.73 17.00
N GLU A 110 10.24 5.02 17.30
CA GLU A 110 10.64 5.63 18.56
C GLU A 110 10.24 7.11 18.66
N SER A 111 10.38 7.86 17.57
CA SER A 111 10.28 9.32 17.60
C SER A 111 9.01 9.87 16.91
N TYR A 112 8.38 9.09 16.04
CA TYR A 112 7.25 9.57 15.22
C TYR A 112 6.00 8.69 15.32
N ALA A 113 5.88 7.82 16.36
CA ALA A 113 4.77 6.88 16.51
C ALA A 113 3.39 7.57 16.43
N ASP A 114 3.22 8.69 17.12
CA ASP A 114 1.99 9.46 17.18
C ASP A 114 2.03 10.74 16.31
N SER A 115 3.05 10.88 15.46
CA SER A 115 3.23 12.05 14.61
C SER A 115 2.36 11.98 13.35
N TRP A 116 1.85 13.13 12.90
CA TRP A 116 1.22 13.28 11.60
C TRP A 116 2.17 12.92 10.43
N MET A 117 3.48 13.01 10.64
CA MET A 117 4.50 12.64 9.65
C MET A 117 4.62 11.12 9.46
N ARG A 118 4.27 10.31 10.46
CA ARG A 118 4.51 8.85 10.44
C ARG A 118 4.10 8.18 9.12
N PRO A 119 2.87 8.31 8.60
CA PRO A 119 2.48 7.65 7.35
C PRO A 119 3.29 8.15 6.14
N ILE A 120 3.72 9.41 6.15
CA ILE A 120 4.52 9.98 5.07
C ILE A 120 5.95 9.43 5.12
N LEU A 121 6.55 9.35 6.30
CA LEU A 121 7.88 8.80 6.51
C LEU A 121 7.93 7.31 6.16
N LEU A 122 6.93 6.53 6.59
CA LEU A 122 6.81 5.10 6.25
C LEU A 122 6.63 4.89 4.75
N THR A 123 5.79 5.68 4.10
CA THR A 123 5.61 5.62 2.63
C THR A 123 6.90 5.99 1.92
N SER A 124 7.60 7.03 2.36
CA SER A 124 8.90 7.42 1.81
C SER A 124 9.94 6.30 1.93
N LEU A 125 10.00 5.63 3.09
CA LEU A 125 10.90 4.50 3.33
C LEU A 125 10.56 3.31 2.42
N MET A 126 9.29 2.95 2.30
CA MET A 126 8.85 1.88 1.41
C MET A 126 9.22 2.16 -0.05
N LEU A 127 8.95 3.38 -0.54
CA LEU A 127 9.32 3.79 -1.89
C LEU A 127 10.85 3.87 -2.09
N ALA A 128 11.60 4.22 -1.05
CA ALA A 128 13.06 4.20 -1.09
C ALA A 128 13.59 2.76 -1.21
N ALA A 129 13.02 1.83 -0.46
CA ALA A 129 13.35 0.41 -0.53
C ALA A 129 13.00 -0.19 -1.91
N ASP A 130 11.82 0.13 -2.46
CA ASP A 130 11.39 -0.33 -3.79
C ASP A 130 12.38 0.10 -4.91
N ARG A 131 12.97 1.29 -4.79
CA ARG A 131 13.97 1.78 -5.75
C ARG A 131 15.31 1.05 -5.72
N VAL A 132 15.59 0.29 -4.66
CA VAL A 132 16.87 -0.42 -4.47
C VAL A 132 16.70 -1.92 -4.28
N ASP A 133 15.53 -2.45 -4.59
CA ASP A 133 15.25 -3.88 -4.48
C ASP A 133 15.88 -4.70 -5.62
N SER A 134 15.95 -6.02 -5.44
CA SER A 134 16.39 -7.00 -6.45
C SER A 134 15.31 -8.04 -6.71
N THR A 135 14.05 -7.60 -6.79
CA THR A 135 12.89 -8.44 -7.07
C THR A 135 12.60 -8.57 -8.57
N THR A 136 11.66 -9.46 -8.88
CA THR A 136 11.08 -9.62 -10.22
C THR A 136 9.82 -8.77 -10.44
N GLY A 137 9.60 -7.74 -9.59
CA GLY A 137 8.40 -6.90 -9.60
C GLY A 137 7.38 -7.27 -8.52
N VAL A 138 7.50 -8.45 -7.93
CA VAL A 138 6.75 -8.90 -6.75
C VAL A 138 7.69 -9.60 -5.78
N GLN A 139 7.37 -9.62 -4.50
CA GLN A 139 8.23 -10.15 -3.43
C GLN A 139 8.11 -11.68 -3.24
N MET A 140 7.71 -12.38 -4.29
CA MET A 140 7.63 -13.84 -4.32
C MET A 140 8.96 -14.50 -4.63
N ALA A 141 9.86 -13.75 -5.28
CA ALA A 141 11.19 -14.20 -5.64
C ALA A 141 12.12 -13.01 -5.84
N TYR A 142 13.40 -13.26 -5.65
CA TYR A 142 14.49 -12.33 -5.96
C TYR A 142 15.34 -12.84 -7.12
N LEU A 143 16.07 -11.94 -7.74
CA LEU A 143 16.93 -12.27 -8.88
C LEU A 143 18.16 -13.08 -8.40
N LYS A 144 18.64 -14.02 -9.24
CA LYS A 144 19.86 -14.79 -8.97
C LYS A 144 21.11 -13.91 -8.92
N GLY A 145 21.18 -12.86 -9.77
CA GLY A 145 22.16 -11.79 -9.71
C GLY A 145 21.51 -10.51 -9.20
N TRP A 146 22.30 -9.56 -8.68
CA TRP A 146 21.76 -8.29 -8.24
C TRP A 146 21.20 -7.48 -9.41
N ALA A 147 20.00 -6.94 -9.27
CA ALA A 147 19.52 -5.90 -10.17
C ALA A 147 20.45 -4.67 -10.14
N ALA A 148 20.64 -4.00 -11.26
CA ALA A 148 21.49 -2.79 -11.30
C ALA A 148 21.07 -1.75 -10.25
N ARG A 149 19.77 -1.56 -10.05
CA ARG A 149 19.21 -0.64 -9.04
C ARG A 149 19.58 -1.00 -7.61
N ALA A 150 19.83 -2.29 -7.29
CA ALA A 150 20.20 -2.71 -5.95
C ALA A 150 21.56 -2.19 -5.48
N HIS A 151 22.42 -1.74 -6.40
CA HIS A 151 23.71 -1.13 -6.08
C HIS A 151 23.60 0.34 -5.63
N ASN A 152 22.47 0.99 -5.91
CA ASN A 152 22.23 2.35 -5.44
C ASN A 152 22.06 2.38 -3.91
N ASP A 153 22.24 3.56 -3.34
CA ASP A 153 21.98 3.79 -1.91
C ASP A 153 20.51 4.10 -1.68
N LEU A 154 19.98 3.60 -0.57
CA LEU A 154 18.63 3.91 -0.13
C LEU A 154 18.55 5.39 0.23
N GLU A 155 17.60 6.10 -0.35
CA GLU A 155 17.38 7.53 -0.16
C GLU A 155 15.89 7.81 0.02
N LEU A 156 15.50 8.39 1.16
CA LEU A 156 14.15 8.87 1.38
C LEU A 156 13.92 10.15 0.58
N ARG A 157 12.75 10.21 -0.05
CA ARG A 157 12.29 11.39 -0.80
C ARG A 157 10.89 11.75 -0.37
N LEU A 158 10.56 13.04 -0.41
CA LEU A 158 9.21 13.50 -0.14
C LEU A 158 8.26 12.88 -1.18
N PRO A 159 7.21 12.14 -0.74
CA PRO A 159 6.16 11.68 -1.63
C PRO A 159 5.40 12.87 -2.27
N ASP A 160 4.80 12.64 -3.44
CA ASP A 160 3.99 13.64 -4.14
C ASP A 160 2.64 13.81 -3.45
N LEU A 161 2.61 14.64 -2.40
CA LEU A 161 1.43 14.89 -1.59
C LEU A 161 0.47 15.84 -2.31
N LEU A 162 -0.83 15.60 -2.17
CA LEU A 162 -1.89 16.36 -2.82
C LEU A 162 -2.62 17.25 -1.80
N PRO A 163 -3.07 18.45 -2.20
CA PRO A 163 -3.96 19.26 -1.39
C PRO A 163 -5.34 18.60 -1.26
N GLY A 164 -6.09 19.05 -0.25
CA GLY A 164 -7.42 18.52 0.07
C GLY A 164 -7.38 17.34 1.03
N GLY A 165 -8.47 17.14 1.73
CA GLY A 165 -8.64 16.05 2.70
C GLY A 165 -9.27 14.81 2.09
N GLY A 166 -9.20 13.73 2.84
CA GLY A 166 -9.85 12.45 2.59
C GLY A 166 -9.76 11.58 3.84
N SER A 167 -10.12 10.33 3.71
CA SER A 167 -10.03 9.35 4.81
C SER A 167 -9.49 8.02 4.32
N SER A 168 -8.93 7.27 5.24
CA SER A 168 -8.40 5.92 5.03
C SER A 168 -9.14 4.92 5.90
N SER A 169 -9.18 3.68 5.47
CA SER A 169 -9.77 2.58 6.22
C SER A 169 -9.04 1.28 5.93
N ARG A 170 -8.92 0.42 6.95
CA ARG A 170 -8.39 -0.94 6.79
C ARG A 170 -9.44 -1.95 7.19
N ARG A 171 -10.35 -2.21 6.27
CA ARG A 171 -11.51 -3.07 6.53
C ARG A 171 -11.77 -4.01 5.36
N ASP A 172 -12.46 -5.10 5.63
CA ASP A 172 -13.05 -5.91 4.58
C ASP A 172 -14.01 -5.07 3.73
N ALA A 173 -13.88 -5.18 2.41
CA ALA A 173 -14.64 -4.34 1.47
C ALA A 173 -16.14 -4.58 1.54
N LEU A 174 -16.57 -5.84 1.75
CA LEU A 174 -18.00 -6.18 1.88
C LEU A 174 -18.58 -5.64 3.19
N GLU A 175 -17.85 -5.77 4.30
CA GLU A 175 -18.27 -5.21 5.58
C GLU A 175 -18.41 -3.70 5.52
N LEU A 176 -17.41 -3.02 4.99
CA LEU A 176 -17.43 -1.58 4.82
C LEU A 176 -18.58 -1.13 3.89
N ALA A 177 -18.79 -1.80 2.76
CA ALA A 177 -19.85 -1.46 1.80
C ALA A 177 -21.26 -1.54 2.41
N ARG A 178 -21.49 -2.46 3.36
CA ARG A 178 -22.77 -2.59 4.05
C ARG A 178 -23.06 -1.41 4.97
N GLU A 179 -22.03 -0.86 5.60
CA GLU A 179 -22.15 0.21 6.59
C GLU A 179 -22.16 1.60 5.95
N LEU A 180 -21.51 1.76 4.80
CA LEU A 180 -21.45 3.04 4.14
C LEU A 180 -22.84 3.58 3.77
N PRO A 181 -23.05 4.89 3.96
CA PRO A 181 -24.20 5.58 3.38
C PRO A 181 -24.14 5.53 1.85
N ARG A 182 -25.19 6.04 1.19
CA ARG A 182 -25.14 6.22 -0.27
C ARG A 182 -24.05 7.22 -0.63
N THR A 183 -23.19 6.85 -1.58
CA THR A 183 -22.07 7.65 -2.07
C THR A 183 -22.29 8.05 -3.53
N GLN A 184 -21.66 9.13 -3.98
CA GLN A 184 -21.80 9.57 -5.37
C GLN A 184 -21.04 8.67 -6.33
N LEU A 185 -19.79 8.31 -5.98
CA LEU A 185 -18.93 7.46 -6.80
C LEU A 185 -18.29 6.37 -5.96
N MET A 186 -18.34 5.14 -6.45
CA MET A 186 -17.63 4.02 -5.85
C MET A 186 -16.81 3.29 -6.91
N TYR A 187 -15.50 3.14 -6.63
CA TYR A 187 -14.58 2.40 -7.48
C TYR A 187 -14.26 1.04 -6.84
N LEU A 188 -14.30 -0.01 -7.64
CA LEU A 188 -14.06 -1.38 -7.23
C LEU A 188 -13.02 -2.01 -8.16
N ASP A 189 -11.90 -2.42 -7.61
CA ASP A 189 -10.83 -3.16 -8.29
C ASP A 189 -10.44 -4.38 -7.45
N PRO A 190 -11.37 -5.33 -7.21
CA PRO A 190 -11.11 -6.49 -6.39
C PRO A 190 -10.05 -7.38 -7.02
N PRO A 191 -9.33 -8.19 -6.22
CA PRO A 191 -8.45 -9.22 -6.76
C PRO A 191 -9.20 -10.11 -7.76
N TYR A 192 -8.65 -10.29 -8.96
CA TYR A 192 -9.32 -10.99 -10.07
C TYR A 192 -8.60 -12.29 -10.49
N ASN A 193 -7.55 -12.67 -9.77
CA ASN A 193 -6.76 -13.87 -10.08
C ASN A 193 -6.31 -14.60 -8.79
N GLN A 194 -5.59 -15.72 -8.95
CA GLN A 194 -5.09 -16.54 -7.84
C GLN A 194 -3.94 -15.92 -7.03
N HIS A 195 -3.43 -14.77 -7.45
CA HIS A 195 -2.28 -14.13 -6.80
C HIS A 195 -2.68 -13.50 -5.47
N ARG A 196 -2.09 -13.99 -4.39
CA ARG A 196 -2.35 -13.49 -3.05
C ARG A 196 -1.52 -12.25 -2.79
N TYR A 197 -2.15 -11.09 -2.79
CA TYR A 197 -1.48 -9.82 -2.59
C TYR A 197 -0.71 -9.75 -1.27
N PHE A 198 -1.28 -10.27 -0.19
CA PHE A 198 -0.59 -10.37 1.10
C PHE A 198 0.76 -11.11 1.01
N THR A 199 0.80 -12.23 0.26
CA THR A 199 2.03 -12.99 0.06
C THR A 199 2.97 -12.31 -0.96
N ASN A 200 2.40 -11.65 -1.99
CA ASN A 200 3.18 -10.99 -3.03
C ASN A 200 3.91 -9.74 -2.53
N TYR A 201 3.39 -9.12 -1.47
CA TYR A 201 3.90 -7.88 -0.87
C TYR A 201 4.21 -8.03 0.63
N HIS A 202 4.59 -9.25 1.04
CA HIS A 202 4.83 -9.58 2.44
C HIS A 202 5.95 -8.75 3.09
N ILE A 203 6.93 -8.27 2.32
CA ILE A 203 8.00 -7.41 2.82
C ILE A 203 7.45 -6.04 3.18
N TRP A 204 6.55 -5.48 2.35
CA TRP A 204 5.90 -4.20 2.66
C TRP A 204 4.99 -4.32 3.89
N GLU A 205 4.28 -5.43 4.02
CA GLU A 205 3.48 -5.70 5.21
C GLU A 205 4.36 -5.78 6.47
N THR A 206 5.52 -6.45 6.39
CA THR A 206 6.51 -6.51 7.47
C THR A 206 7.10 -5.14 7.79
N LEU A 207 7.45 -4.36 6.77
CA LEU A 207 7.99 -3.01 6.93
C LEU A 207 7.00 -2.08 7.66
N MET A 208 5.70 -2.19 7.36
CA MET A 208 4.68 -1.36 8.00
C MET A 208 4.35 -1.81 9.41
N ARG A 209 4.18 -3.12 9.64
CA ARG A 209 3.86 -3.67 10.96
C ARG A 209 5.03 -3.63 11.93
N TRP A 210 6.23 -3.81 11.43
CA TRP A 210 7.48 -3.87 12.18
C TRP A 210 7.46 -4.90 13.32
N ASP A 211 6.82 -6.03 13.07
CA ASP A 211 6.49 -7.07 14.04
C ASP A 211 7.46 -8.27 14.03
N ALA A 212 8.54 -8.19 13.23
CA ALA A 212 9.59 -9.20 13.11
C ALA A 212 9.04 -10.64 13.06
N PRO A 213 8.13 -10.98 12.14
CA PRO A 213 7.45 -12.26 12.14
C PRO A 213 8.42 -13.41 11.83
N GLU A 214 8.07 -14.61 12.27
CA GLU A 214 8.74 -15.81 11.77
C GLU A 214 8.62 -15.88 10.24
N ALA A 215 9.71 -16.21 9.57
CA ALA A 215 9.79 -16.34 8.12
C ALA A 215 9.90 -17.81 7.70
N TYR A 216 9.42 -18.15 6.50
CA TYR A 216 9.52 -19.49 5.96
C TYR A 216 9.91 -19.51 4.48
N GLY A 217 10.57 -20.61 4.10
CA GLY A 217 10.96 -20.88 2.71
C GLY A 217 12.07 -19.95 2.21
N LEU A 218 12.56 -20.21 1.00
CA LEU A 218 13.67 -19.45 0.40
C LEU A 218 13.35 -17.96 0.17
N ALA A 219 12.09 -17.64 0.03
CA ALA A 219 11.63 -16.26 -0.16
C ALA A 219 11.38 -15.53 1.18
N CYS A 220 11.73 -16.14 2.33
CA CYS A 220 11.55 -15.57 3.66
C CYS A 220 10.17 -14.94 3.87
N LYS A 221 9.11 -15.63 3.43
CA LYS A 221 7.74 -15.13 3.55
C LYS A 221 7.30 -15.14 5.00
N ARG A 222 6.49 -14.17 5.40
CA ARG A 222 5.83 -14.13 6.70
C ARG A 222 5.04 -15.40 6.95
N ILE A 223 5.14 -15.98 8.14
CA ILE A 223 4.45 -17.23 8.51
C ILE A 223 2.92 -17.09 8.40
N ASP A 224 2.38 -15.94 8.76
CA ASP A 224 0.94 -15.64 8.71
C ASP A 224 0.38 -15.57 7.27
N SER A 225 1.22 -15.53 6.24
CA SER A 225 0.76 -15.70 4.85
C SER A 225 0.15 -17.09 4.57
N ARG A 226 0.33 -18.06 5.49
CA ARG A 226 -0.32 -19.37 5.46
C ARG A 226 -1.74 -19.36 6.04
N ASP A 227 -2.07 -18.36 6.84
CA ASP A 227 -3.34 -18.29 7.54
C ASP A 227 -4.52 -18.08 6.57
N ALA A 228 -5.67 -18.61 6.95
CA ALA A 228 -6.89 -18.42 6.17
C ALA A 228 -7.34 -16.96 6.15
N SER A 229 -7.10 -16.22 7.24
CA SER A 229 -7.46 -14.80 7.38
C SER A 229 -6.72 -13.86 6.42
N THR A 230 -5.57 -14.27 5.89
CA THR A 230 -4.81 -13.50 4.89
C THR A 230 -5.18 -13.84 3.44
N LYS A 231 -6.18 -14.69 3.25
CA LYS A 231 -6.66 -15.12 1.94
C LYS A 231 -7.95 -14.40 1.58
N SER A 232 -7.90 -13.58 0.55
CA SER A 232 -9.09 -12.96 0.00
C SER A 232 -9.98 -14.01 -0.70
N LEU A 233 -11.29 -13.98 -0.47
CA LEU A 233 -12.27 -14.79 -1.20
C LEU A 233 -12.27 -14.44 -2.70
N TYR A 234 -11.93 -13.22 -3.05
CA TYR A 234 -11.78 -12.77 -4.45
C TYR A 234 -10.62 -13.47 -5.17
N ASN A 235 -9.64 -14.05 -4.47
CA ASN A 235 -8.57 -14.87 -5.05
C ASN A 235 -8.94 -16.34 -5.23
N MET A 236 -10.15 -16.75 -4.86
CA MET A 236 -10.62 -18.13 -4.90
C MET A 236 -11.65 -18.32 -6.00
N LYS A 237 -11.28 -19.07 -7.07
CA LYS A 237 -12.13 -19.27 -8.25
C LYS A 237 -13.58 -19.69 -7.95
N ARG A 238 -13.78 -20.51 -6.92
CA ARG A 238 -15.10 -21.01 -6.53
C ARG A 238 -15.92 -20.01 -5.72
N GLU A 239 -15.26 -19.21 -4.89
CA GLU A 239 -15.89 -18.29 -3.94
C GLU A 239 -16.12 -16.90 -4.55
N MET A 240 -15.23 -16.48 -5.43
CA MET A 240 -15.20 -15.12 -5.96
C MET A 240 -16.53 -14.69 -6.62
N PRO A 241 -17.22 -15.51 -7.46
CA PRO A 241 -18.46 -15.05 -8.08
C PRO A 241 -19.57 -14.78 -7.06
N ALA A 242 -19.62 -15.56 -5.97
CA ALA A 242 -20.59 -15.36 -4.90
C ALA A 242 -20.24 -14.11 -4.09
N GLU A 243 -18.96 -13.91 -3.79
CA GLU A 243 -18.48 -12.76 -3.02
C GLU A 243 -18.66 -11.45 -3.79
N MET A 244 -18.30 -11.44 -5.08
CA MET A 244 -18.53 -10.29 -5.95
C MET A 244 -20.02 -9.93 -6.05
N ARG A 245 -20.90 -10.94 -6.17
CA ARG A 245 -22.36 -10.71 -6.16
C ARG A 245 -22.82 -10.10 -4.84
N ARG A 246 -22.34 -10.59 -3.69
CA ARG A 246 -22.66 -10.01 -2.37
C ARG A 246 -22.21 -8.56 -2.28
N LEU A 247 -20.99 -8.27 -2.73
CA LEU A 247 -20.46 -6.91 -2.74
C LEU A 247 -21.33 -5.99 -3.60
N LEU A 248 -21.61 -6.36 -4.85
CA LEU A 248 -22.43 -5.56 -5.76
C LEU A 248 -23.85 -5.30 -5.24
N HIS A 249 -24.44 -6.23 -4.49
CA HIS A 249 -25.73 -6.00 -3.84
C HIS A 249 -25.66 -5.15 -2.57
N SER A 250 -24.49 -4.99 -2.00
CA SER A 250 -24.29 -4.24 -0.75
C SER A 250 -23.91 -2.78 -0.99
N ILE A 251 -23.34 -2.46 -2.14
CA ILE A 251 -22.96 -1.09 -2.48
C ILE A 251 -24.17 -0.19 -2.66
N LYS A 252 -24.06 1.03 -2.15
CA LYS A 252 -25.06 2.10 -2.30
C LYS A 252 -24.38 3.30 -2.93
N ALA A 253 -24.35 3.34 -4.25
CA ALA A 253 -23.70 4.40 -5.00
C ALA A 253 -24.60 4.93 -6.13
N ASP A 254 -24.41 6.20 -6.50
CA ASP A 254 -25.06 6.76 -7.69
C ASP A 254 -24.40 6.21 -8.95
N LEU A 255 -23.06 6.07 -8.88
CA LEU A 255 -22.24 5.46 -9.91
C LEU A 255 -21.25 4.48 -9.29
N ALA A 256 -21.25 3.24 -9.76
CA ALA A 256 -20.24 2.25 -9.47
C ALA A 256 -19.38 1.97 -10.69
N VAL A 257 -18.06 2.09 -10.55
CA VAL A 257 -17.08 1.74 -11.59
C VAL A 257 -16.34 0.49 -11.15
N VAL A 258 -16.42 -0.57 -11.95
CA VAL A 258 -15.75 -1.84 -11.69
C VAL A 258 -14.62 -2.01 -12.68
N SER A 259 -13.39 -2.10 -12.18
CA SER A 259 -12.22 -2.51 -12.96
C SER A 259 -12.10 -4.02 -12.88
N TYR A 260 -12.04 -4.67 -14.02
CA TYR A 260 -11.93 -6.12 -14.07
C TYR A 260 -11.23 -6.58 -15.35
N ASN A 261 -10.40 -7.63 -15.23
CA ASN A 261 -9.66 -8.17 -16.36
C ASN A 261 -10.46 -9.31 -17.02
N ASN A 262 -10.52 -9.33 -18.35
CA ASN A 262 -11.17 -10.40 -19.12
C ASN A 262 -10.42 -11.75 -19.10
N GLU A 263 -9.19 -11.79 -18.62
CA GLU A 263 -8.43 -13.02 -18.35
C GLU A 263 -8.70 -13.60 -16.95
N SER A 264 -9.62 -13.01 -16.22
CA SER A 264 -10.00 -13.39 -14.87
C SER A 264 -10.95 -14.60 -14.83
N TRP A 265 -11.38 -14.96 -13.63
CA TRP A 265 -12.20 -16.16 -13.41
C TRP A 265 -13.71 -15.95 -13.54
N ILE A 266 -14.17 -14.79 -13.94
CA ILE A 266 -15.59 -14.52 -14.23
C ILE A 266 -15.84 -14.64 -15.72
#